data_fb97c481bd033364862401d4f2608b0c
#
_entry.id   fb97c481bd033364862401d4f2608b0c
#
_cell.length_a   1.000
_cell.length_b   1.000
_cell.length_c   1.000
_cell.angle_alpha   90.00
_cell.angle_beta   90.00
_cell.angle_gamma   90.00
#
_symmetry.space_group_name_H-M   'P 1'
#
loop_
_entity.id
_entity.type
_entity.pdbx_description
1 polymer ?
#
loop_
_entity_poly.entity_id
_entity_poly.type
_entity_poly.pdbx_seq_one_letter_code
_entity_poly.pdbx_strand_id
1 'polypeptide(L)'
;MKKIILTMAAVFAVSFANAQDKKSGSSDMKFGVKAGYLSSNFTGDFDGGDARSSFYIGGLVDFAVSEKFHVQPELLYSMEGNGETEGNLDFIRIPVLAKYYVADSFSLHAGPQFGFVAGGGAVKDLTKSLDYGLAIGAGYELESGLFFDARYNLGLANISDIDGADAGMSSLNVGLGYRF
;
A
#
# COMPACT_ATOMS: atom_id res chain seq x y z
N MET A 1 9.51 14.40 -10.47
CA MET A 1 9.04 13.05 -10.16
C MET A 1 10.18 12.01 -10.14
N LYS A 2 11.00 11.83 -11.19
CA LYS A 2 12.14 10.88 -11.19
C LYS A 2 13.11 11.07 -10.00
N LYS A 3 13.37 12.31 -9.57
CA LYS A 3 14.28 12.61 -8.43
C LYS A 3 13.70 12.18 -7.07
N ILE A 4 12.40 12.28 -6.87
CA ILE A 4 11.71 11.87 -5.62
C ILE A 4 11.73 10.34 -5.48
N ILE A 5 11.47 9.62 -6.57
CA ILE A 5 11.51 8.15 -6.60
C ILE A 5 12.94 7.66 -6.30
N LEU A 6 13.96 8.32 -6.90
CA LEU A 6 15.37 7.97 -6.64
C LEU A 6 15.75 8.25 -5.17
N THR A 7 15.29 9.36 -4.58
CA THR A 7 15.59 9.71 -3.19
C THR A 7 14.91 8.73 -2.23
N MET A 8 13.67 8.33 -2.49
CA MET A 8 12.97 7.32 -1.69
C MET A 8 13.63 5.94 -1.80
N ALA A 9 14.02 5.51 -3.01
CA ALA A 9 14.77 4.28 -3.20
C ALA A 9 16.15 4.32 -2.49
N ALA A 10 16.82 5.46 -2.48
CA ALA A 10 18.08 5.64 -1.78
C ALA A 10 17.91 5.60 -0.25
N VAL A 11 16.86 6.19 0.30
CA VAL A 11 16.55 6.12 1.74
C VAL A 11 16.28 4.68 2.17
N PHE A 12 15.50 3.92 1.38
CA PHE A 12 15.29 2.50 1.64
C PHE A 12 16.61 1.70 1.54
N ALA A 13 17.43 1.93 0.50
CA ALA A 13 18.71 1.23 0.34
C ALA A 13 19.70 1.51 1.47
N VAL A 14 19.76 2.73 1.98
CA VAL A 14 20.61 3.10 3.14
C VAL A 14 20.10 2.44 4.42
N SER A 15 18.80 2.31 4.59
CA SER A 15 18.19 1.59 5.72
C SER A 15 18.56 0.09 5.70
N PHE A 16 18.58 -0.53 4.52
CA PHE A 16 19.03 -1.92 4.34
C PHE A 16 20.51 -2.12 4.69
N ALA A 17 21.38 -1.20 4.28
CA ALA A 17 22.82 -1.30 4.55
C ALA A 17 23.14 -1.23 6.06
N ASN A 18 22.37 -0.44 6.83
CA ASN A 18 22.58 -0.31 8.26
C ASN A 18 21.95 -1.45 9.09
N ALA A 19 21.00 -2.21 8.52
CA ALA A 19 20.35 -3.34 9.20
C ALA A 19 21.27 -4.56 9.30
N GLN A 20 22.29 -4.68 8.43
CA GLN A 20 23.23 -5.81 8.42
C GLN A 20 24.32 -5.72 9.49
N ASP A 21 24.61 -4.53 10.04
CA ASP A 21 25.73 -4.32 10.99
C ASP A 21 25.34 -4.40 12.47
N LYS A 22 24.07 -4.54 12.81
CA LYS A 22 23.63 -4.68 14.22
C LYS A 22 23.33 -6.13 14.60
N LYS A 23 24.39 -6.87 14.87
CA LYS A 23 24.34 -8.06 15.74
C LYS A 23 24.20 -7.58 17.21
N SER A 24 23.13 -8.06 17.86
CA SER A 24 22.89 -7.98 19.31
C SER A 24 21.93 -6.89 19.80
N GLY A 25 20.76 -7.36 20.10
CA GLY A 25 19.64 -6.67 20.74
C GLY A 25 18.38 -6.96 19.90
N SER A 26 17.34 -7.54 20.50
CA SER A 26 16.07 -7.75 19.81
C SER A 26 15.64 -6.45 19.15
N SER A 27 15.89 -6.32 17.85
CA SER A 27 15.43 -5.12 17.18
C SER A 27 13.93 -5.29 17.00
N ASP A 28 13.16 -4.48 17.72
CA ASP A 28 11.70 -4.39 17.61
C ASP A 28 11.26 -3.92 16.20
N MET A 29 12.17 -3.97 15.23
CA MET A 29 12.00 -3.48 13.87
C MET A 29 12.50 -4.50 12.85
N LYS A 30 11.60 -4.91 11.96
CA LYS A 30 11.90 -5.79 10.82
C LYS A 30 11.60 -5.08 9.51
N PHE A 31 12.42 -5.28 8.51
CA PHE A 31 12.16 -4.83 7.14
C PHE A 31 11.54 -5.95 6.31
N GLY A 32 10.82 -5.59 5.27
CA GLY A 32 10.25 -6.58 4.37
C GLY A 32 9.95 -6.00 2.99
N VAL A 33 9.72 -6.90 2.06
CA VAL A 33 9.26 -6.60 0.71
C VAL A 33 7.97 -7.35 0.44
N LYS A 34 7.11 -6.79 -0.37
CA LYS A 34 5.86 -7.45 -0.76
C LYS A 34 5.46 -7.12 -2.19
N ALA A 35 4.73 -8.03 -2.79
CA ALA A 35 4.08 -7.84 -4.08
C ALA A 35 2.75 -8.58 -4.09
N GLY A 36 1.84 -8.16 -4.93
CA GLY A 36 0.55 -8.83 -5.01
C GLY A 36 -0.33 -8.34 -6.15
N TYR A 37 -1.45 -9.01 -6.26
CA TYR A 37 -2.53 -8.66 -7.14
C TYR A 37 -3.45 -7.64 -6.45
N LEU A 38 -3.97 -6.72 -7.23
CA LEU A 38 -5.02 -5.81 -6.80
C LEU A 38 -6.15 -5.76 -7.82
N SER A 39 -7.36 -5.60 -7.31
CA SER A 39 -8.54 -5.28 -8.08
C SER A 39 -9.06 -3.94 -7.60
N SER A 40 -9.04 -2.92 -8.44
CA SER A 40 -9.46 -1.56 -8.12
C SER A 40 -10.64 -1.11 -8.94
N ASN A 41 -11.44 -0.19 -8.39
CA ASN A 41 -12.53 0.46 -9.10
C ASN A 41 -12.72 1.90 -8.61
N PHE A 42 -13.24 2.75 -9.47
CA PHE A 42 -13.75 4.06 -9.07
C PHE A 42 -15.05 3.90 -8.27
N THR A 43 -15.29 4.84 -7.37
CA THR A 43 -16.51 4.95 -6.57
C THR A 43 -17.07 6.38 -6.71
N GLY A 44 -18.31 6.61 -6.26
CA GLY A 44 -18.99 7.89 -6.40
C GLY A 44 -19.73 7.99 -7.74
N ASP A 45 -19.67 9.15 -8.39
CA ASP A 45 -20.41 9.39 -9.66
C ASP A 45 -19.86 8.57 -10.84
N PHE A 46 -18.67 8.00 -10.70
CA PHE A 46 -18.01 7.13 -11.68
C PHE A 46 -18.09 5.64 -11.33
N ASP A 47 -18.96 5.27 -10.37
CA ASP A 47 -19.21 3.88 -10.03
C ASP A 47 -19.96 3.17 -11.17
N GLY A 48 -19.63 1.88 -11.38
CA GLY A 48 -20.29 1.01 -12.36
C GLY A 48 -19.43 0.64 -13.58
N GLY A 49 -18.16 1.06 -13.61
CA GLY A 49 -17.19 0.51 -14.56
C GLY A 49 -16.66 -0.86 -14.12
N ASP A 50 -16.02 -1.57 -15.07
CA ASP A 50 -15.36 -2.83 -14.75
C ASP A 50 -14.15 -2.61 -13.84
N ALA A 51 -14.00 -3.46 -12.82
CA ALA A 51 -12.85 -3.41 -11.94
C ALA A 51 -11.55 -3.71 -12.69
N ARG A 52 -10.52 -2.90 -12.46
CA ARG A 52 -9.20 -3.13 -13.03
C ARG A 52 -8.42 -4.15 -12.19
N SER A 53 -7.98 -5.19 -12.87
CA SER A 53 -7.06 -6.19 -12.35
C SER A 53 -5.62 -5.80 -12.65
N SER A 54 -4.78 -5.68 -11.64
CA SER A 54 -3.38 -5.28 -11.80
C SER A 54 -2.51 -5.71 -10.60
N PHE A 55 -1.34 -5.10 -10.44
CA PHE A 55 -0.34 -5.52 -9.47
C PHE A 55 0.17 -4.34 -8.66
N TYR A 56 0.70 -4.65 -7.47
CA TYR A 56 1.47 -3.72 -6.66
C TYR A 56 2.76 -4.37 -6.16
N ILE A 57 3.74 -3.54 -5.87
CA ILE A 57 5.03 -3.95 -5.30
C ILE A 57 5.54 -2.87 -4.35
N GLY A 58 6.25 -3.26 -3.31
CA GLY A 58 6.88 -2.29 -2.42
C GLY A 58 7.59 -2.89 -1.23
N GLY A 59 7.94 -2.00 -0.30
CA GLY A 59 8.61 -2.33 0.94
C GLY A 59 7.79 -1.94 2.16
N LEU A 60 8.14 -2.54 3.27
CA LEU A 60 7.54 -2.26 4.57
C LEU A 60 8.58 -2.27 5.68
N VAL A 61 8.23 -1.58 6.76
CA VAL A 61 8.91 -1.71 8.04
C VAL A 61 7.87 -2.14 9.07
N ASP A 62 8.20 -3.13 9.88
CA ASP A 62 7.35 -3.63 10.94
C ASP A 62 7.99 -3.28 12.28
N PHE A 63 7.34 -2.43 13.06
CA PHE A 63 7.76 -2.01 14.39
C PHE A 63 6.94 -2.75 15.44
N ALA A 64 7.55 -3.67 16.17
CA ALA A 64 6.93 -4.32 17.32
C ALA A 64 6.84 -3.32 18.50
N VAL A 65 5.64 -2.89 18.83
CA VAL A 65 5.35 -2.07 20.00
C VAL A 65 5.15 -2.95 21.23
N SER A 66 4.60 -4.15 21.03
CA SER A 66 4.48 -5.23 22.00
C SER A 66 4.46 -6.58 21.27
N GLU A 67 4.42 -7.70 22.00
CA GLU A 67 4.33 -9.05 21.41
C GLU A 67 3.17 -9.23 20.42
N LYS A 68 2.08 -8.49 20.61
CA LYS A 68 0.87 -8.62 19.79
C LYS A 68 0.55 -7.37 18.96
N PHE A 69 1.10 -6.21 19.31
CA PHE A 69 0.78 -4.96 18.64
C PHE A 69 1.99 -4.41 17.92
N HIS A 70 1.83 -4.19 16.61
CA HIS A 70 2.85 -3.66 15.73
C HIS A 70 2.33 -2.44 14.96
N VAL A 71 3.23 -1.61 14.52
CA VAL A 71 2.96 -0.51 13.58
C VAL A 71 3.76 -0.76 12.31
N GLN A 72 3.07 -0.81 11.18
CA GLN A 72 3.65 -1.20 9.90
C GLN A 72 3.44 -0.11 8.85
N PRO A 73 4.35 0.87 8.71
CA PRO A 73 4.41 1.73 7.54
C PRO A 73 4.89 0.97 6.31
N GLU A 74 4.29 1.28 5.17
CA GLU A 74 4.63 0.69 3.88
C GLU A 74 4.85 1.78 2.82
N LEU A 75 5.62 1.46 1.80
CA LEU A 75 5.76 2.25 0.58
C LEU A 75 5.50 1.32 -0.60
N LEU A 76 4.41 1.55 -1.32
CA LEU A 76 3.96 0.69 -2.41
C LEU A 76 3.85 1.49 -3.69
N TYR A 77 4.23 0.88 -4.80
CA TYR A 77 3.84 1.31 -6.13
C TYR A 77 2.67 0.42 -6.59
N SER A 78 1.55 1.01 -6.94
CA SER A 78 0.34 0.29 -7.36
C SER A 78 -0.21 0.87 -8.66
N MET A 79 -0.64 -0.02 -9.53
CA MET A 79 -1.32 0.31 -10.78
C MET A 79 -2.82 0.15 -10.57
N GLU A 80 -3.56 1.25 -10.51
CA GLU A 80 -4.97 1.28 -10.16
C GLU A 80 -5.81 1.87 -11.32
N GLY A 81 -7.11 2.03 -11.10
CA GLY A 81 -8.03 2.60 -12.10
C GLY A 81 -9.26 1.74 -12.30
N ASN A 82 -9.88 1.86 -13.46
CA ASN A 82 -10.92 0.97 -13.94
C ASN A 82 -10.41 0.10 -15.11
N GLY A 83 -11.26 -0.84 -15.59
CA GLY A 83 -10.89 -1.77 -16.67
C GLY A 83 -10.65 -1.12 -18.03
N GLU A 84 -10.94 0.17 -18.20
CA GLU A 84 -10.73 0.90 -19.45
C GLU A 84 -9.29 1.40 -19.56
N THR A 85 -8.73 1.35 -20.77
CA THR A 85 -7.32 1.71 -21.02
C THR A 85 -7.00 3.16 -20.66
N GLU A 86 -7.97 4.06 -20.75
CA GLU A 86 -7.80 5.48 -20.43
C GLU A 86 -8.00 5.79 -18.96
N GLY A 87 -8.64 4.89 -18.17
CA GLY A 87 -8.90 5.01 -16.74
C GLY A 87 -7.74 4.55 -15.83
N ASN A 88 -6.54 4.45 -16.35
CA ASN A 88 -5.38 3.95 -15.62
C ASN A 88 -4.72 5.03 -14.80
N LEU A 89 -4.47 4.77 -13.52
CA LEU A 89 -3.72 5.61 -12.59
C LEU A 89 -2.68 4.78 -11.84
N ASP A 90 -1.46 5.28 -11.81
CA ASP A 90 -0.39 4.69 -10.99
C ASP A 90 -0.21 5.53 -9.74
N PHE A 91 -0.16 4.88 -8.60
CA PHE A 91 -0.01 5.52 -7.30
C PHE A 91 1.27 5.10 -6.59
N ILE A 92 1.85 6.05 -5.87
CA ILE A 92 2.70 5.76 -4.71
C ILE A 92 1.79 5.76 -3.49
N ARG A 93 1.58 4.60 -2.88
CA ARG A 93 0.75 4.41 -1.68
C ARG A 93 1.62 4.32 -0.43
N ILE A 94 1.21 5.02 0.61
CA ILE A 94 1.87 5.04 1.92
C ILE A 94 0.83 4.68 2.99
N PRO A 95 0.53 3.39 3.18
CA PRO A 95 -0.27 2.95 4.32
C PRO A 95 0.56 2.97 5.60
N VAL A 96 -0.07 3.33 6.72
CA VAL A 96 0.47 3.21 8.07
C VAL A 96 -0.50 2.36 8.88
N LEU A 97 -0.15 1.10 9.09
CA LEU A 97 -1.07 0.11 9.64
C LEU A 97 -0.77 -0.16 11.12
N ALA A 98 -1.80 -0.12 11.94
CA ALA A 98 -1.82 -0.77 13.23
C ALA A 98 -2.14 -2.25 12.98
N LYS A 99 -1.25 -3.15 13.41
CA LYS A 99 -1.34 -4.58 13.22
C LYS A 99 -1.44 -5.27 14.56
N TYR A 100 -2.42 -6.14 14.74
CA TYR A 100 -2.64 -6.88 15.96
C TYR A 100 -2.64 -8.39 15.67
N TYR A 101 -1.75 -9.14 16.32
CA TYR A 101 -1.68 -10.59 16.26
C TYR A 101 -2.74 -11.20 17.18
N VAL A 102 -3.77 -11.79 16.58
CA VAL A 102 -4.84 -12.50 17.30
C VAL A 102 -4.46 -13.95 17.60
N ALA A 103 -3.51 -14.49 16.83
CA ALA A 103 -2.80 -15.74 17.05
C ALA A 103 -1.35 -15.57 16.56
N ASP A 104 -0.45 -16.50 16.91
CA ASP A 104 0.99 -16.37 16.66
C ASP A 104 1.34 -16.06 15.20
N SER A 105 0.60 -16.63 14.26
CA SER A 105 0.82 -16.41 12.82
C SER A 105 -0.25 -15.55 12.14
N PHE A 106 -1.37 -15.25 12.82
CA PHE A 106 -2.51 -14.54 12.21
C PHE A 106 -2.70 -13.17 12.80
N SER A 107 -2.75 -12.17 11.96
CA SER A 107 -2.92 -10.77 12.35
C SER A 107 -4.07 -10.10 11.62
N LEU A 108 -4.71 -9.17 12.31
CA LEU A 108 -5.59 -8.17 11.72
C LEU A 108 -4.84 -6.84 11.65
N HIS A 109 -5.10 -6.07 10.62
CA HIS A 109 -4.49 -4.76 10.49
C HIS A 109 -5.46 -3.73 9.91
N ALA A 110 -5.32 -2.50 10.38
CA ALA A 110 -6.07 -1.37 9.85
C ALA A 110 -5.26 -0.08 10.02
N GLY A 111 -5.52 0.91 9.18
CA GLY A 111 -4.86 2.21 9.31
C GLY A 111 -5.12 3.15 8.16
N PRO A 112 -4.68 4.42 8.29
CA PRO A 112 -4.75 5.39 7.21
C PRO A 112 -3.82 5.00 6.07
N GLN A 113 -4.24 5.35 4.86
CA GLN A 113 -3.45 5.22 3.65
C GLN A 113 -3.44 6.54 2.91
N PHE A 114 -2.27 6.98 2.47
CA PHE A 114 -2.10 8.13 1.59
C PHE A 114 -1.63 7.65 0.22
N GLY A 115 -2.10 8.32 -0.83
CA GLY A 115 -1.76 8.00 -2.20
C GLY A 115 -1.36 9.25 -2.99
N PHE A 116 -0.32 9.14 -3.81
CA PHE A 116 0.12 10.20 -4.70
C PHE A 116 0.12 9.66 -6.12
N VAL A 117 -0.57 10.34 -7.02
CA VAL A 117 -0.60 9.98 -8.44
C VAL A 117 0.80 10.13 -9.03
N ALA A 118 1.41 9.02 -9.40
CA ALA A 118 2.75 8.96 -9.98
C ALA A 118 2.73 8.89 -11.51
N GLY A 119 1.68 8.30 -12.08
CA GLY A 119 1.49 8.11 -13.51
C GLY A 119 0.03 7.87 -13.85
N GLY A 120 -0.27 7.68 -15.14
CA GLY A 120 -1.63 7.34 -15.57
C GLY A 120 -1.88 7.64 -17.04
N GLY A 121 -3.06 7.21 -17.52
CA GLY A 121 -3.60 7.53 -18.83
C GLY A 121 -4.16 8.96 -18.92
N ALA A 122 -5.14 9.15 -19.79
CA ALA A 122 -5.77 10.46 -20.04
C ALA A 122 -6.47 11.05 -18.81
N VAL A 123 -6.95 10.20 -17.90
CA VAL A 123 -7.63 10.63 -16.66
C VAL A 123 -6.71 11.29 -15.64
N LYS A 124 -5.38 11.16 -15.77
CA LYS A 124 -4.41 11.76 -14.85
C LYS A 124 -4.56 13.27 -14.73
N ASP A 125 -4.81 13.96 -15.84
CA ASP A 125 -4.93 15.42 -15.89
C ASP A 125 -6.27 15.93 -15.32
N LEU A 126 -7.22 15.02 -15.10
CA LEU A 126 -8.54 15.24 -14.49
C LEU A 126 -8.61 14.75 -13.04
N THR A 127 -7.47 14.35 -12.47
CA THR A 127 -7.39 13.72 -11.15
C THR A 127 -6.48 14.52 -10.23
N LYS A 128 -6.95 14.79 -9.01
CA LYS A 128 -6.13 15.39 -7.95
C LYS A 128 -4.95 14.50 -7.62
N SER A 129 -3.82 15.13 -7.36
CA SER A 129 -2.56 14.41 -7.12
C SER A 129 -2.51 13.63 -5.80
N LEU A 130 -3.37 13.98 -4.83
CA LEU A 130 -3.42 13.40 -3.50
C LEU A 130 -4.72 12.62 -3.30
N ASP A 131 -4.57 11.37 -2.89
CA ASP A 131 -5.62 10.51 -2.43
C ASP A 131 -5.36 10.11 -0.96
N TYR A 132 -6.43 9.88 -0.20
CA TYR A 132 -6.33 9.34 1.15
C TYR A 132 -7.53 8.44 1.45
N GLY A 133 -7.32 7.50 2.36
CA GLY A 133 -8.32 6.52 2.70
C GLY A 133 -7.96 5.69 3.91
N LEU A 134 -8.68 4.61 4.08
CA LEU A 134 -8.47 3.61 5.12
C LEU A 134 -8.17 2.25 4.49
N ALA A 135 -7.22 1.55 5.06
CA ALA A 135 -6.92 0.16 4.75
C ALA A 135 -7.35 -0.73 5.92
N ILE A 136 -8.00 -1.85 5.63
CA ILE A 136 -8.35 -2.88 6.61
C ILE A 136 -8.06 -4.25 6.01
N GLY A 137 -7.52 -5.17 6.79
CA GLY A 137 -7.17 -6.48 6.28
C GLY A 137 -6.70 -7.46 7.33
N ALA A 138 -6.23 -8.60 6.83
CA ALA A 138 -5.68 -9.68 7.63
C ALA A 138 -4.40 -10.22 6.97
N GLY A 139 -3.52 -10.77 7.78
CA GLY A 139 -2.27 -11.35 7.35
C GLY A 139 -1.97 -12.67 8.06
N TYR A 140 -1.28 -13.55 7.36
CA TYR A 140 -0.76 -14.80 7.89
C TYR A 140 0.74 -14.86 7.64
N GLU A 141 1.52 -15.05 8.68
CA GLU A 141 2.99 -15.07 8.65
C GLU A 141 3.53 -16.42 9.10
N LEU A 142 4.44 -16.96 8.31
CA LEU A 142 5.15 -18.18 8.62
C LEU A 142 6.41 -17.87 9.44
N GLU A 143 6.88 -18.82 10.23
CA GLU A 143 8.13 -18.70 11.01
C GLU A 143 9.36 -18.39 10.14
N SER A 144 9.30 -18.74 8.86
CA SER A 144 10.36 -18.42 7.88
C SER A 144 10.46 -16.93 7.51
N GLY A 145 9.48 -16.09 7.91
CA GLY A 145 9.37 -14.69 7.50
C GLY A 145 8.53 -14.48 6.24
N LEU A 146 8.13 -15.55 5.55
CA LEU A 146 7.16 -15.44 4.45
C LEU A 146 5.79 -15.10 5.02
N PHE A 147 5.11 -14.13 4.42
CA PHE A 147 3.77 -13.77 4.83
C PHE A 147 2.82 -13.57 3.63
N PHE A 148 1.54 -13.76 3.90
CA PHE A 148 0.43 -13.48 2.99
C PHE A 148 -0.45 -12.42 3.62
N ASP A 149 -0.99 -11.50 2.80
CA ASP A 149 -1.98 -10.55 3.28
C ASP A 149 -3.12 -10.36 2.28
N ALA A 150 -4.31 -10.08 2.83
CA ALA A 150 -5.46 -9.64 2.08
C ALA A 150 -5.99 -8.35 2.71
N ARG A 151 -6.27 -7.36 1.87
CA ARG A 151 -6.59 -6.00 2.32
C ARG A 151 -7.63 -5.36 1.43
N TYR A 152 -8.59 -4.69 2.04
CA TYR A 152 -9.49 -3.77 1.38
C TYR A 152 -9.05 -2.34 1.68
N ASN A 153 -8.87 -1.55 0.64
CA ASN A 153 -8.56 -0.13 0.74
C ASN A 153 -9.80 0.66 0.32
N LEU A 154 -10.29 1.49 1.22
CA LEU A 154 -11.43 2.37 1.02
C LEU A 154 -10.92 3.79 0.78
N GLY A 155 -11.06 4.31 -0.43
CA GLY A 155 -10.77 5.71 -0.74
C GLY A 155 -11.84 6.61 -0.13
N LEU A 156 -11.39 7.64 0.58
CA LEU A 156 -12.23 8.64 1.23
C LEU A 156 -12.06 10.03 0.61
N ALA A 157 -11.02 10.22 -0.19
CA ALA A 157 -10.80 11.44 -0.91
C ALA A 157 -11.69 11.53 -2.15
N ASN A 158 -12.22 12.71 -2.45
CA ASN A 158 -12.67 13.02 -3.79
C ASN A 158 -11.46 13.38 -4.65
N ILE A 159 -11.06 12.42 -5.50
CA ILE A 159 -9.92 12.58 -6.42
C ILE A 159 -10.29 13.20 -7.77
N SER A 160 -11.58 13.50 -8.02
CA SER A 160 -12.02 14.22 -9.23
C SER A 160 -11.57 15.69 -9.18
N ASP A 161 -11.02 16.17 -10.28
CA ASP A 161 -10.74 17.60 -10.51
C ASP A 161 -11.82 18.25 -11.39
N ILE A 162 -12.94 17.56 -11.57
CA ILE A 162 -14.10 18.06 -12.32
C ILE A 162 -15.10 18.66 -11.33
N ASP A 163 -15.46 19.92 -11.53
CA ASP A 163 -16.42 20.62 -10.66
C ASP A 163 -17.78 19.91 -10.62
N GLY A 164 -18.23 19.59 -9.40
CA GLY A 164 -19.53 18.96 -9.15
C GLY A 164 -19.56 17.43 -9.37
N ALA A 165 -18.43 16.79 -9.59
CA ALA A 165 -18.33 15.33 -9.69
C ALA A 165 -17.50 14.75 -8.55
N ASP A 166 -17.98 13.69 -7.92
CA ASP A 166 -17.29 12.96 -6.86
C ASP A 166 -16.71 11.64 -7.39
N ALA A 167 -15.42 11.43 -7.18
CA ALA A 167 -14.73 10.18 -7.50
C ALA A 167 -13.85 9.74 -6.33
N GLY A 168 -14.00 8.53 -5.89
CA GLY A 168 -13.10 7.85 -4.97
C GLY A 168 -12.41 6.66 -5.65
N MET A 169 -11.44 6.06 -4.97
CA MET A 169 -10.75 4.86 -5.45
C MET A 169 -10.76 3.81 -4.35
N SER A 170 -11.35 2.64 -4.62
CA SER A 170 -11.30 1.50 -3.71
C SER A 170 -10.61 0.32 -4.35
N SER A 171 -9.94 -0.51 -3.54
CA SER A 171 -9.26 -1.70 -4.06
C SER A 171 -9.25 -2.86 -3.07
N LEU A 172 -9.30 -4.07 -3.63
CA LEU A 172 -9.02 -5.32 -2.93
C LEU A 172 -7.63 -5.79 -3.33
N ASN A 173 -6.75 -5.96 -2.35
CA ASN A 173 -5.36 -6.37 -2.55
C ASN A 173 -5.13 -7.74 -1.91
N VAL A 174 -4.49 -8.64 -2.63
CA VAL A 174 -4.02 -9.93 -2.12
C VAL A 174 -2.56 -10.09 -2.50
N GLY A 175 -1.70 -10.36 -1.54
CA GLY A 175 -0.28 -10.42 -1.79
C GLY A 175 0.49 -11.35 -0.89
N LEU A 176 1.75 -11.46 -1.23
CA LEU A 176 2.75 -12.18 -0.46
C LEU A 176 3.98 -11.29 -0.29
N GLY A 177 4.73 -11.55 0.76
CA GLY A 177 5.97 -10.84 1.02
C GLY A 177 6.90 -11.62 1.94
N TYR A 178 8.05 -11.05 2.18
CA TYR A 178 9.08 -11.63 3.04
C TYR A 178 9.64 -10.57 3.99
N ARG A 179 9.76 -10.92 5.28
CA ARG A 179 10.42 -10.13 6.32
C ARG A 179 11.77 -10.73 6.66
N PHE A 180 12.75 -9.85 6.81
CA PHE A 180 14.13 -10.24 7.15
C PHE A 180 14.40 -10.05 8.63
#